data_faeab3c04992242d9fcdcb4bec8ec3f1
#
_entry.id   faeab3c04992242d9fcdcb4bec8ec3f1
#
_cell.length_a   1.000
_cell.length_b   1.000
_cell.length_c   1.000
_cell.angle_alpha   90.00
_cell.angle_beta   90.00
_cell.angle_gamma   90.00
#
_symmetry.space_group_name_H-M   'P 1'
#
loop_
_entity.id
_entity.type
_entity.pdbx_description
1 polymer ?
#
loop_
_entity_poly.entity_id
_entity_poly.type
_entity_poly.pdbx_seq_one_letter_code
_entity_poly.pdbx_strand_id
1 'polypeptide(L)'
;YVGEDGQLVRSAWVEYDGNYYFVNSSGAKITNDWRLTTPYDDDSADEEWYYFKSNGKRAENEKITYKSKSYYFDSDGKMLTGCVTYDSNAVDEANDFVDGKTFYCDETGARLEKNWVYSVEPGVEDDDADADEYWYYFKSSGKAQIGKGTNIKGQTYLFDNEGRMQTGWVALTTSTSSNAKEYLEIGGEDSTAKLSDYTDVYFCGDEDDGHAKKNKWYKTWRPEDFDDEDEDNDEFWYWIDKNGKVYIPTEAASGSNATGYKYKLEDAALAQKKVSGSYESFEITKKKVNSKDYFFNNDGEMLSQFIEVVTPNTADGLVTGMYYFGGDDDGSMMTGSQSVRDDNGDTYKFYFGTKNSTSENKGVGITGNKSNKLYYKGLLLTADDYKYQIATVDDVHFFIVNKNGSIQHSCVEYKEDSDVLIDASDLAKTAFSTTEGLYKYSI
;
A
#
# COMPACT_ATOMS: atom_id res chain seq x y z
N TYR A 1 55.92 18.71 31.20
CA TYR A 1 56.90 18.38 30.16
C TYR A 1 57.91 19.50 30.03
N VAL A 2 59.15 19.15 29.87
CA VAL A 2 60.25 20.11 29.66
C VAL A 2 60.83 19.84 28.27
N GLY A 3 60.93 20.88 27.48
CA GLY A 3 61.47 20.83 26.12
C GLY A 3 62.97 20.51 26.12
N GLU A 4 63.56 20.28 24.94
CA GLU A 4 64.96 20.01 24.75
C GLU A 4 65.86 21.19 25.19
N ASP A 5 65.30 22.38 25.18
CA ASP A 5 65.92 23.62 25.67
C ASP A 5 65.91 23.79 27.19
N GLY A 6 65.33 22.82 27.92
CA GLY A 6 65.20 22.85 29.37
C GLY A 6 64.05 23.75 29.87
N GLN A 7 63.22 24.31 29.00
CA GLN A 7 62.06 25.13 29.37
C GLN A 7 60.81 24.30 29.56
N LEU A 8 59.90 24.78 30.42
CA LEU A 8 58.64 24.14 30.65
C LEU A 8 57.69 24.47 29.48
N VAL A 9 57.26 23.46 28.73
CA VAL A 9 56.24 23.57 27.69
C VAL A 9 54.88 23.81 28.32
N ARG A 10 54.11 24.76 27.78
CA ARG A 10 52.78 25.17 28.29
C ARG A 10 51.78 25.37 27.16
N SER A 11 50.52 25.00 27.42
CA SER A 11 49.42 25.20 26.46
C SER A 11 49.78 24.79 25.03
N ALA A 12 50.43 23.62 24.89
CA ALA A 12 50.97 23.18 23.60
C ALA A 12 50.93 21.64 23.45
N TRP A 13 50.99 21.23 22.22
CA TRP A 13 51.21 19.84 21.84
C TRP A 13 52.62 19.39 22.23
N VAL A 14 52.72 18.09 22.53
CA VAL A 14 53.97 17.42 22.81
C VAL A 14 53.96 16.05 22.12
N GLU A 15 54.89 15.80 21.23
CA GLU A 15 55.15 14.45 20.72
C GLU A 15 56.22 13.78 21.58
N TYR A 16 55.94 12.51 21.96
CA TYR A 16 56.89 11.70 22.66
C TYR A 16 56.70 10.23 22.33
N ASP A 17 57.74 9.57 21.86
CA ASP A 17 57.75 8.16 21.48
C ASP A 17 56.62 7.80 20.51
N GLY A 18 56.41 8.64 19.47
CA GLY A 18 55.42 8.48 18.45
C GLY A 18 53.97 8.61 18.95
N ASN A 19 53.75 9.26 20.12
CA ASN A 19 52.41 9.53 20.66
C ASN A 19 52.25 11.03 20.93
N TYR A 20 51.05 11.52 20.75
CA TYR A 20 50.69 12.91 20.95
C TYR A 20 50.03 13.16 22.30
N TYR A 21 50.45 14.20 22.97
CA TYR A 21 49.96 14.68 24.27
C TYR A 21 49.71 16.18 24.21
N PHE A 22 48.87 16.69 25.10
CA PHE A 22 48.70 18.15 25.26
C PHE A 22 49.01 18.54 26.70
N VAL A 23 49.77 19.59 26.91
CA VAL A 23 50.04 20.15 28.24
C VAL A 23 49.23 21.43 28.43
N ASN A 24 48.69 21.62 29.62
CA ASN A 24 47.91 22.79 29.99
C ASN A 24 48.83 24.00 30.31
N SER A 25 48.22 25.11 30.72
CA SER A 25 48.95 26.36 31.07
C SER A 25 49.92 26.22 32.25
N SER A 26 49.80 25.17 33.08
CA SER A 26 50.76 24.87 34.14
C SER A 26 51.88 23.91 33.66
N GLY A 27 51.84 23.42 32.43
CA GLY A 27 52.77 22.41 31.89
C GLY A 27 52.40 20.99 32.31
N ALA A 28 51.27 20.76 32.94
CA ALA A 28 50.79 19.47 33.28
C ALA A 28 50.08 18.81 32.11
N LYS A 29 50.34 17.49 31.91
CA LYS A 29 49.69 16.69 30.87
C LYS A 29 48.19 16.58 31.10
N ILE A 30 47.37 16.80 30.06
CA ILE A 30 45.93 16.58 30.07
C ILE A 30 45.66 15.06 30.07
N THR A 31 44.72 14.63 30.91
CA THR A 31 44.30 13.20 31.01
C THR A 31 42.82 13.07 31.27
N ASN A 32 42.13 12.10 30.64
CA ASN A 32 40.69 11.89 30.72
C ASN A 32 39.88 13.15 30.43
N ASP A 33 40.33 13.97 29.50
CA ASP A 33 39.72 15.28 29.24
C ASP A 33 39.82 15.67 27.76
N TRP A 34 39.01 16.64 27.43
CA TRP A 34 38.86 17.18 26.08
C TRP A 34 39.71 18.44 25.90
N ARG A 35 40.12 18.66 24.63
CA ARG A 35 40.75 19.90 24.24
C ARG A 35 40.31 20.34 22.87
N LEU A 36 39.87 21.59 22.73
CA LEU A 36 39.67 22.29 21.47
C LEU A 36 40.98 23.06 21.17
N THR A 37 41.60 22.76 20.04
CA THR A 37 42.89 23.34 19.64
C THR A 37 43.15 23.04 18.17
N THR A 38 44.07 23.81 17.54
CA THR A 38 44.59 23.53 16.18
C THR A 38 45.26 22.16 16.15
N PRO A 39 45.34 21.49 14.98
CA PRO A 39 46.14 20.27 14.80
C PRO A 39 47.58 20.40 15.23
N TYR A 40 48.25 19.28 15.52
CA TYR A 40 49.65 19.27 15.96
C TYR A 40 50.62 19.87 14.93
N ASP A 41 50.41 19.64 13.67
CA ASP A 41 51.27 19.95 12.52
C ASP A 41 50.83 21.20 11.75
N ASP A 42 49.67 21.80 12.07
CA ASP A 42 49.16 23.00 11.43
C ASP A 42 48.47 23.94 12.45
N ASP A 43 49.22 24.94 12.91
CA ASP A 43 48.74 25.95 13.85
C ASP A 43 47.89 27.06 13.17
N SER A 44 47.76 27.00 11.85
CA SER A 44 46.94 27.91 11.05
C SER A 44 45.56 27.34 10.67
N ALA A 45 45.36 26.04 10.88
CA ALA A 45 44.09 25.36 10.63
C ALA A 45 43.04 25.73 11.67
N ASP A 46 41.79 25.36 11.40
CA ASP A 46 40.71 25.51 12.35
C ASP A 46 40.91 24.63 13.59
N GLU A 47 40.38 25.09 14.73
CA GLU A 47 40.45 24.34 15.96
C GLU A 47 39.50 23.13 15.91
N GLU A 48 40.01 21.94 16.34
CA GLU A 48 39.33 20.68 16.38
C GLU A 48 39.27 20.10 17.77
N TRP A 49 38.29 19.22 18.04
CA TRP A 49 38.18 18.56 19.32
C TRP A 49 39.02 17.28 19.39
N TYR A 50 39.85 17.21 20.42
CA TYR A 50 40.68 16.04 20.74
C TYR A 50 40.38 15.52 22.14
N TYR A 51 40.51 14.20 22.32
CA TYR A 51 40.38 13.59 23.64
C TYR A 51 41.69 12.95 24.08
N PHE A 52 42.07 13.17 25.35
CA PHE A 52 43.28 12.62 25.92
C PHE A 52 42.88 11.55 26.94
N LYS A 53 43.34 10.32 26.69
CA LYS A 53 43.03 9.13 27.51
C LYS A 53 43.65 9.24 28.93
N SER A 54 43.35 8.27 29.82
CA SER A 54 43.88 8.25 31.20
C SER A 54 45.40 8.28 31.29
N ASN A 55 46.08 7.74 30.29
CA ASN A 55 47.52 7.76 30.16
C ASN A 55 48.03 9.10 29.50
N GLY A 56 47.13 9.97 29.11
CA GLY A 56 47.40 11.24 28.46
C GLY A 56 47.68 11.17 26.97
N LYS A 57 47.66 10.00 26.35
CA LYS A 57 47.78 9.86 24.91
C LYS A 57 46.51 10.38 24.22
N ARG A 58 46.64 11.08 23.10
CA ARG A 58 45.53 11.43 22.22
C ARG A 58 44.79 10.15 21.78
N ALA A 59 43.50 10.21 21.70
CA ALA A 59 42.67 9.18 21.05
C ALA A 59 42.91 9.31 19.54
N GLU A 60 43.21 8.21 18.86
CA GLU A 60 43.48 8.14 17.44
C GLU A 60 42.95 6.85 16.87
N ASN A 61 42.23 6.95 15.72
CA ASN A 61 41.69 5.80 15.00
C ASN A 61 40.93 4.85 15.91
N GLU A 62 40.13 5.39 16.84
CA GLU A 62 39.43 4.60 17.87
C GLU A 62 38.10 5.24 18.29
N LYS A 63 37.27 4.40 18.90
CA LYS A 63 36.06 4.83 19.59
C LYS A 63 36.33 5.00 21.08
N ILE A 64 35.96 6.16 21.62
CA ILE A 64 36.01 6.45 23.05
C ILE A 64 34.59 6.48 23.64
N THR A 65 34.44 5.94 24.85
CA THR A 65 33.20 6.12 25.63
C THR A 65 33.45 7.11 26.76
N TYR A 66 32.75 8.24 26.71
CA TYR A 66 32.81 9.28 27.72
C TYR A 66 31.43 9.62 28.22
N LYS A 67 31.23 9.61 29.53
CA LYS A 67 29.93 9.85 30.19
C LYS A 67 28.74 9.09 29.52
N SER A 68 28.95 7.82 29.23
CA SER A 68 27.99 6.92 28.58
C SER A 68 27.62 7.25 27.14
N LYS A 69 28.31 8.18 26.47
CA LYS A 69 28.20 8.47 25.05
C LYS A 69 29.44 7.95 24.32
N SER A 70 29.28 7.57 23.06
CA SER A 70 30.38 7.13 22.18
C SER A 70 30.81 8.25 21.28
N TYR A 71 32.10 8.40 21.08
CA TYR A 71 32.76 9.39 20.21
C TYR A 71 33.78 8.67 19.36
N TYR A 72 34.01 9.16 18.17
CA TYR A 72 34.93 8.56 17.19
C TYR A 72 36.02 9.56 16.83
N PHE A 73 37.22 9.06 16.68
CA PHE A 73 38.42 9.86 16.38
C PHE A 73 39.14 9.24 15.19
N ASP A 74 39.46 10.06 14.18
CA ASP A 74 40.19 9.63 13.00
C ASP A 74 41.66 9.30 13.32
N SER A 75 42.46 9.06 12.27
CA SER A 75 43.88 8.75 12.41
C SER A 75 44.69 9.93 12.95
N ASP A 76 44.24 11.17 12.74
CA ASP A 76 44.87 12.40 13.23
C ASP A 76 44.33 12.82 14.61
N GLY A 77 43.44 11.98 15.19
CA GLY A 77 42.86 12.17 16.50
C GLY A 77 41.77 13.24 16.55
N LYS A 78 41.32 13.74 15.42
CA LYS A 78 40.21 14.66 15.30
C LYS A 78 38.90 13.96 15.63
N MET A 79 38.05 14.61 16.45
CA MET A 79 36.70 14.09 16.73
C MET A 79 35.81 14.24 15.50
N LEU A 80 35.18 13.15 15.10
CA LEU A 80 34.29 13.13 13.96
C LEU A 80 32.84 13.49 14.35
N THR A 81 32.16 14.21 13.42
CA THR A 81 30.73 14.52 13.43
C THR A 81 30.10 14.00 12.15
N GLY A 82 28.75 14.06 12.00
CA GLY A 82 28.06 13.56 10.82
C GLY A 82 28.17 12.03 10.66
N CYS A 83 28.24 11.57 9.42
CA CYS A 83 28.36 10.16 9.08
C CYS A 83 29.78 9.66 9.28
N VAL A 84 29.93 8.58 10.05
CA VAL A 84 31.21 7.99 10.43
C VAL A 84 31.23 6.51 10.11
N THR A 85 32.29 6.06 9.43
CA THR A 85 32.57 4.64 9.27
C THR A 85 33.48 4.17 10.40
N TYR A 86 33.08 3.11 11.10
CA TYR A 86 33.89 2.49 12.15
C TYR A 86 33.89 0.97 12.01
N ASP A 87 35.11 0.43 11.91
CA ASP A 87 35.34 -0.99 12.13
C ASP A 87 36.53 -1.18 13.10
N SER A 88 36.92 -2.42 13.40
CA SER A 88 38.00 -2.70 14.37
C SER A 88 39.37 -2.17 13.93
N ASN A 89 39.52 -1.70 12.70
CA ASN A 89 40.82 -1.37 12.11
C ASN A 89 40.94 0.11 11.69
N ALA A 90 39.82 0.81 11.51
CA ALA A 90 39.80 2.18 11.04
C ALA A 90 38.55 2.95 11.53
N VAL A 91 38.76 4.24 11.75
CA VAL A 91 37.70 5.24 12.00
C VAL A 91 37.92 6.38 11.02
N ASP A 92 36.91 6.73 10.26
CA ASP A 92 36.98 7.80 9.28
C ASP A 92 35.61 8.41 9.05
N GLU A 93 35.57 9.58 8.40
CA GLU A 93 34.34 10.10 7.79
C GLU A 93 33.81 9.05 6.80
N ALA A 94 32.51 8.89 6.75
CA ALA A 94 31.90 7.90 5.84
C ALA A 94 31.81 8.52 4.43
N ASN A 95 32.51 7.93 3.47
CA ASN A 95 32.37 8.28 2.05
C ASN A 95 31.28 7.46 1.36
N ASP A 96 30.87 6.33 1.94
CA ASP A 96 29.81 5.45 1.47
C ASP A 96 29.08 4.84 2.66
N PHE A 97 27.84 4.42 2.44
CA PHE A 97 27.13 3.64 3.43
C PHE A 97 27.66 2.19 3.49
N VAL A 98 28.01 1.73 4.69
CA VAL A 98 28.44 0.33 4.92
C VAL A 98 27.60 -0.28 6.04
N ASP A 99 26.79 -1.30 5.72
CA ASP A 99 25.95 -1.97 6.70
C ASP A 99 26.73 -2.42 7.93
N GLY A 100 26.21 -2.05 9.08
CA GLY A 100 26.77 -2.40 10.37
C GLY A 100 28.05 -1.66 10.76
N LYS A 101 28.60 -0.78 9.91
CA LYS A 101 29.79 0.03 10.15
C LYS A 101 29.53 1.53 10.09
N THR A 102 28.43 1.98 9.45
CA THR A 102 28.03 3.39 9.39
C THR A 102 27.27 3.79 10.65
N PHE A 103 27.67 4.90 11.24
CA PHE A 103 27.12 5.55 12.43
C PHE A 103 26.92 7.03 12.13
N TYR A 104 26.14 7.70 12.95
CA TYR A 104 25.97 9.16 12.87
C TYR A 104 26.30 9.80 14.22
N CYS A 105 27.13 10.83 14.20
CA CYS A 105 27.50 11.62 15.36
C CYS A 105 26.87 13.03 15.24
N ASP A 106 26.27 13.50 16.32
CA ASP A 106 25.71 14.85 16.36
C ASP A 106 26.84 15.91 16.34
N GLU A 107 26.46 17.20 16.27
CA GLU A 107 27.39 18.33 16.27
C GLU A 107 28.34 18.35 17.49
N THR A 108 28.00 17.65 18.56
CA THR A 108 28.86 17.48 19.74
C THR A 108 29.79 16.28 19.64
N GLY A 109 29.81 15.57 18.52
CA GLY A 109 30.53 14.33 18.26
C GLY A 109 29.92 13.10 18.93
N ALA A 110 28.80 13.23 19.63
CA ALA A 110 28.18 12.12 20.31
C ALA A 110 27.38 11.26 19.33
N ARG A 111 27.71 9.93 19.28
CA ARG A 111 26.97 8.99 18.46
C ARG A 111 25.48 8.96 18.80
N LEU A 112 24.65 9.01 17.78
CA LEU A 112 23.19 8.88 17.93
C LEU A 112 22.75 7.43 18.18
N GLU A 113 21.77 7.29 19.04
CA GLU A 113 21.13 6.01 19.37
C GLU A 113 19.63 6.19 19.51
N LYS A 114 18.84 5.27 18.91
CA LYS A 114 17.37 5.32 18.90
C LYS A 114 16.82 6.65 18.40
N ASN A 115 17.43 7.19 17.36
CA ASN A 115 17.08 8.51 16.85
C ASN A 115 17.03 8.54 15.33
N TRP A 116 16.27 9.48 14.81
CA TRP A 116 16.17 9.78 13.40
C TRP A 116 17.13 10.90 13.02
N VAL A 117 17.59 10.86 11.78
CA VAL A 117 18.37 11.92 11.12
C VAL A 117 17.83 12.12 9.73
N TYR A 118 17.67 13.35 9.33
CA TYR A 118 17.42 13.76 7.95
C TYR A 118 18.69 14.39 7.42
N SER A 119 19.29 13.80 6.39
CA SER A 119 20.63 14.17 5.91
C SER A 119 20.86 13.65 4.50
N VAL A 120 21.82 14.24 3.81
CA VAL A 120 22.36 13.73 2.55
C VAL A 120 23.02 12.36 2.74
N GLU A 121 23.31 11.67 1.65
CA GLU A 121 24.03 10.40 1.68
C GLU A 121 25.46 10.59 2.21
N PRO A 122 26.06 9.55 2.86
CA PRO A 122 27.45 9.58 3.24
C PRO A 122 28.36 9.89 2.03
N GLY A 123 29.28 10.82 2.19
CA GLY A 123 30.21 11.26 1.15
C GLY A 123 29.70 12.36 0.23
N VAL A 124 28.47 12.81 0.44
CA VAL A 124 27.90 14.00 -0.22
C VAL A 124 28.06 15.20 0.70
N GLU A 125 28.46 16.33 0.18
CA GLU A 125 28.61 17.57 0.95
C GLU A 125 27.24 18.12 1.37
N ASP A 126 27.09 18.50 2.64
CA ASP A 126 25.82 19.04 3.19
C ASP A 126 25.39 20.37 2.54
N ASP A 127 26.28 21.07 1.84
CA ASP A 127 26.03 22.34 1.15
C ASP A 127 25.77 22.16 -0.37
N ASP A 128 25.77 20.95 -0.88
CA ASP A 128 25.35 20.65 -2.24
C ASP A 128 23.85 20.89 -2.40
N ALA A 129 23.47 21.97 -3.09
CA ALA A 129 22.07 22.37 -3.27
C ALA A 129 21.25 21.39 -4.15
N ASP A 130 21.93 20.51 -4.86
CA ASP A 130 21.31 19.51 -5.74
C ASP A 130 21.30 18.11 -5.10
N ALA A 131 21.79 17.96 -3.85
CA ALA A 131 21.82 16.69 -3.15
C ALA A 131 20.47 16.36 -2.52
N ASP A 132 20.01 15.12 -2.74
CA ASP A 132 18.82 14.60 -2.08
C ASP A 132 19.09 14.26 -0.62
N GLU A 133 18.18 14.63 0.26
CA GLU A 133 18.21 14.27 1.67
C GLU A 133 17.23 13.13 1.96
N TYR A 134 17.62 12.26 2.89
CA TYR A 134 16.86 11.08 3.26
C TYR A 134 16.71 10.95 4.78
N TRP A 135 15.65 10.28 5.23
CA TRP A 135 15.49 9.89 6.62
C TRP A 135 16.25 8.61 6.91
N TYR A 136 17.09 8.65 7.93
CA TYR A 136 17.82 7.50 8.51
C TYR A 136 17.40 7.28 9.95
N TYR A 137 17.37 6.01 10.38
CA TYR A 137 17.13 5.68 11.78
C TYR A 137 18.31 4.91 12.35
N PHE A 138 18.85 5.38 13.46
CA PHE A 138 19.95 4.71 14.17
C PHE A 138 19.42 3.92 15.36
N LYS A 139 19.72 2.60 15.40
CA LYS A 139 19.29 1.66 16.45
C LYS A 139 19.94 1.97 17.79
N SER A 140 19.53 1.25 18.86
CA SER A 140 20.17 1.35 20.18
C SER A 140 21.67 0.99 20.18
N SER A 141 22.13 0.26 19.17
CA SER A 141 23.55 -0.03 18.97
C SER A 141 24.32 1.12 18.29
N GLY A 142 23.61 2.18 17.88
CA GLY A 142 24.12 3.26 17.05
C GLY A 142 24.26 2.93 15.56
N LYS A 143 24.02 1.68 15.16
CA LYS A 143 24.08 1.27 13.75
C LYS A 143 22.82 1.72 13.02
N ALA A 144 22.96 2.14 11.78
CA ALA A 144 21.82 2.45 10.93
C ALA A 144 20.85 1.26 10.79
N GLN A 145 19.57 1.54 10.65
CA GLN A 145 18.55 0.55 10.34
C GLN A 145 18.53 0.33 8.83
N ILE A 146 18.59 -0.93 8.41
CA ILE A 146 18.29 -1.37 7.05
C ILE A 146 17.11 -2.32 7.06
N GLY A 147 16.50 -2.53 5.92
CA GLY A 147 15.40 -3.46 5.76
C GLY A 147 14.17 -3.06 6.59
N LYS A 148 13.47 -4.03 7.17
CA LYS A 148 12.24 -3.78 7.94
C LYS A 148 12.52 -3.42 9.40
N GLY A 149 12.36 -2.15 9.74
CA GLY A 149 12.44 -1.62 11.10
C GLY A 149 11.09 -1.74 11.82
N THR A 150 10.94 -2.74 12.69
CA THR A 150 9.71 -2.94 13.46
C THR A 150 9.77 -2.27 14.82
N ASN A 151 8.64 -1.74 15.28
CA ASN A 151 8.50 -1.13 16.61
C ASN A 151 9.38 0.12 16.84
N ILE A 152 9.65 0.89 15.80
CA ILE A 152 10.24 2.22 15.92
C ILE A 152 9.12 3.16 16.39
N LYS A 153 9.15 3.56 17.65
CA LYS A 153 8.04 4.31 18.30
C LYS A 153 6.64 3.67 18.08
N GLY A 154 6.57 2.33 18.04
CA GLY A 154 5.32 1.58 17.84
C GLY A 154 4.91 1.37 16.39
N GLN A 155 5.63 1.93 15.44
CA GLN A 155 5.37 1.84 14.01
C GLN A 155 6.39 0.93 13.30
N THR A 156 6.13 0.62 12.04
CA THR A 156 7.02 -0.13 11.15
C THR A 156 7.43 0.78 10.01
N TYR A 157 8.73 0.82 9.74
CA TYR A 157 9.32 1.57 8.64
C TYR A 157 10.13 0.63 7.77
N LEU A 158 10.28 0.96 6.50
CA LEU A 158 11.05 0.20 5.54
C LEU A 158 12.25 1.04 5.10
N PHE A 159 13.38 0.37 4.98
CA PHE A 159 14.63 1.00 4.60
C PHE A 159 15.29 0.15 3.51
N ASP A 160 15.95 0.79 2.57
CA ASP A 160 16.80 0.08 1.62
C ASP A 160 18.09 -0.43 2.26
N ASN A 161 19.00 -0.95 1.46
CA ASN A 161 20.28 -1.49 1.94
C ASN A 161 21.30 -0.38 2.27
N GLU A 162 21.02 0.88 1.91
CA GLU A 162 21.81 2.07 2.25
C GLU A 162 21.23 2.84 3.43
N GLY A 163 20.18 2.29 4.05
CA GLY A 163 19.58 2.84 5.26
C GLY A 163 18.61 3.99 5.03
N ARG A 164 18.28 4.32 3.79
CA ARG A 164 17.31 5.37 3.44
C ARG A 164 15.90 4.86 3.69
N MET A 165 15.08 5.63 4.42
CA MET A 165 13.67 5.32 4.63
C MET A 165 12.91 5.39 3.32
N GLN A 166 12.12 4.37 3.04
CA GLN A 166 11.30 4.26 1.85
C GLN A 166 9.87 4.73 2.13
N THR A 167 9.28 5.45 1.18
CA THR A 167 7.94 6.07 1.23
C THR A 167 7.05 5.55 0.12
N GLY A 168 5.81 6.00 0.02
CA GLY A 168 4.89 5.62 -1.04
C GLY A 168 4.63 4.12 -1.12
N TRP A 169 4.61 3.60 -2.32
CA TRP A 169 4.53 2.19 -2.62
C TRP A 169 5.90 1.53 -2.51
N VAL A 170 6.04 0.59 -1.59
CA VAL A 170 7.32 -0.07 -1.32
C VAL A 170 7.21 -1.57 -1.51
N ALA A 171 8.08 -2.16 -2.31
CA ALA A 171 8.14 -3.60 -2.52
C ALA A 171 9.47 -4.20 -2.05
N LEU A 172 9.41 -5.46 -1.61
CA LEU A 172 10.61 -6.26 -1.42
C LEU A 172 11.11 -6.75 -2.78
N THR A 173 12.20 -6.16 -3.26
CA THR A 173 12.84 -6.47 -4.53
C THR A 173 14.04 -7.39 -4.33
N THR A 174 14.58 -7.91 -5.43
CA THR A 174 15.84 -8.67 -5.43
C THR A 174 16.80 -8.00 -6.38
N SER A 175 17.91 -7.50 -5.86
CA SER A 175 18.95 -6.89 -6.67
C SER A 175 19.47 -7.86 -7.71
N THR A 176 19.53 -7.42 -8.96
CA THR A 176 20.04 -8.23 -10.09
C THR A 176 21.55 -8.44 -10.02
N SER A 177 22.27 -7.56 -9.34
CA SER A 177 23.73 -7.60 -9.24
C SER A 177 24.24 -8.45 -8.07
N SER A 178 23.51 -8.46 -6.95
CA SER A 178 23.97 -9.10 -5.70
C SER A 178 23.10 -10.25 -5.22
N ASN A 179 21.91 -10.48 -5.80
CA ASN A 179 20.84 -11.32 -5.26
C ASN A 179 20.42 -10.94 -3.81
N ALA A 180 20.81 -9.78 -3.34
CA ALA A 180 20.37 -9.27 -2.05
C ALA A 180 18.91 -8.81 -2.16
N LYS A 181 18.15 -9.02 -1.09
CA LYS A 181 16.80 -8.50 -0.99
C LYS A 181 16.82 -7.15 -0.30
N GLU A 182 16.05 -6.21 -0.83
CA GLU A 182 15.92 -4.87 -0.27
C GLU A 182 14.50 -4.34 -0.48
N TYR A 183 14.11 -3.40 0.34
CA TYR A 183 12.86 -2.66 0.19
C TYR A 183 13.13 -1.42 -0.62
N LEU A 184 12.46 -1.31 -1.76
CA LEU A 184 12.58 -0.14 -2.64
C LEU A 184 11.18 0.40 -2.93
N GLU A 185 11.12 1.70 -3.06
CA GLU A 185 9.97 2.39 -3.63
C GLU A 185 9.75 1.92 -5.08
N ILE A 186 8.48 1.71 -5.41
CA ILE A 186 8.03 1.29 -6.74
C ILE A 186 6.97 2.28 -7.21
N GLY A 187 7.15 2.83 -8.38
CA GLY A 187 6.22 3.82 -8.93
C GLY A 187 6.94 5.03 -9.47
N GLY A 188 6.17 6.13 -9.61
CA GLY A 188 6.61 7.38 -10.21
C GLY A 188 6.27 7.49 -11.69
N GLU A 189 6.34 8.70 -12.24
CA GLU A 189 5.82 9.14 -13.54
C GLU A 189 6.21 8.25 -14.76
N ASP A 190 7.38 7.65 -14.75
CA ASP A 190 7.85 6.76 -15.82
C ASP A 190 7.73 5.26 -15.47
N SER A 191 7.08 4.93 -14.35
CA SER A 191 7.00 3.55 -13.87
C SER A 191 5.99 2.75 -14.69
N THR A 192 6.36 1.53 -15.04
CA THR A 192 5.46 0.51 -15.58
C THR A 192 5.22 -0.61 -14.56
N ALA A 193 5.59 -0.38 -13.31
CA ALA A 193 5.49 -1.36 -12.25
C ALA A 193 4.03 -1.66 -11.91
N LYS A 194 3.68 -2.96 -11.90
CA LYS A 194 2.37 -3.42 -11.45
C LYS A 194 2.52 -4.10 -10.10
N LEU A 195 1.58 -3.88 -9.21
CA LEU A 195 1.60 -4.51 -7.89
C LEU A 195 1.65 -6.05 -7.97
N SER A 196 1.04 -6.63 -9.00
CA SER A 196 1.07 -8.07 -9.30
C SER A 196 2.47 -8.64 -9.59
N ASP A 197 3.45 -7.79 -9.95
CA ASP A 197 4.83 -8.22 -10.20
C ASP A 197 5.59 -8.54 -8.90
N TYR A 198 5.05 -8.16 -7.75
CA TYR A 198 5.71 -8.27 -6.44
C TYR A 198 4.92 -9.15 -5.47
N THR A 199 5.64 -9.80 -4.56
CA THR A 199 5.03 -10.68 -3.54
C THR A 199 4.84 -10.01 -2.18
N ASP A 200 5.66 -9.04 -1.86
CA ASP A 200 5.69 -8.33 -0.56
C ASP A 200 5.63 -6.83 -0.82
N VAL A 201 4.41 -6.29 -0.87
CA VAL A 201 4.16 -4.87 -1.11
C VAL A 201 3.57 -4.22 0.13
N TYR A 202 4.01 -3.00 0.37
CA TYR A 202 3.59 -2.13 1.48
C TYR A 202 3.20 -0.77 0.94
N PHE A 203 2.39 -0.04 1.71
CA PHE A 203 2.16 1.37 1.49
C PHE A 203 2.63 2.14 2.73
N CYS A 204 3.60 3.02 2.56
CA CYS A 204 4.31 3.70 3.64
C CYS A 204 3.90 5.17 3.84
N GLY A 205 2.98 5.68 3.01
CA GLY A 205 2.58 7.10 3.07
C GLY A 205 3.60 8.00 2.41
N ASP A 206 3.54 9.28 2.75
CA ASP A 206 4.42 10.31 2.24
C ASP A 206 5.71 10.46 3.07
N GLU A 207 6.56 11.41 2.70
CA GLU A 207 7.84 11.70 3.34
C GLU A 207 7.70 12.08 4.82
N ASP A 208 6.63 12.76 5.20
CA ASP A 208 6.40 13.21 6.58
C ASP A 208 5.98 12.05 7.50
N ASP A 209 5.36 11.02 6.94
CA ASP A 209 4.80 9.89 7.71
C ASP A 209 5.67 8.64 7.62
N GLY A 210 6.09 8.21 6.44
CA GLY A 210 7.00 7.11 6.13
C GLY A 210 6.70 5.75 6.75
N HIS A 211 5.69 5.62 7.63
CA HIS A 211 5.41 4.34 8.28
C HIS A 211 4.47 3.45 7.46
N ALA A 212 4.76 2.16 7.40
CA ALA A 212 3.91 1.18 6.74
C ALA A 212 2.51 1.14 7.37
N LYS A 213 1.48 1.40 6.57
CA LYS A 213 0.09 1.29 6.98
C LYS A 213 -0.23 -0.17 7.28
N LYS A 214 -1.19 -0.45 8.18
CA LYS A 214 -1.55 -1.82 8.56
C LYS A 214 -2.98 -1.96 9.05
N ASN A 215 -3.56 -3.13 8.81
CA ASN A 215 -4.87 -3.57 9.30
C ASN A 215 -6.00 -2.59 8.97
N LYS A 216 -6.02 -2.07 7.75
CA LYS A 216 -7.02 -1.10 7.31
C LYS A 216 -7.23 -1.13 5.79
N TRP A 217 -8.35 -0.57 5.35
CA TRP A 217 -8.54 -0.12 3.99
C TRP A 217 -7.79 1.20 3.77
N TYR A 218 -7.17 1.33 2.59
CA TYR A 218 -6.48 2.55 2.20
C TYR A 218 -6.84 2.89 0.76
N LYS A 219 -7.17 4.15 0.50
CA LYS A 219 -7.49 4.66 -0.83
C LYS A 219 -6.33 5.52 -1.29
N THR A 220 -5.79 5.23 -2.46
CA THR A 220 -4.64 5.94 -3.02
C THR A 220 -4.52 5.62 -4.51
N TRP A 221 -3.65 6.34 -5.19
CA TRP A 221 -3.30 6.13 -6.59
C TRP A 221 -2.55 4.80 -6.79
N ARG A 222 -2.46 4.36 -8.03
CA ARG A 222 -1.59 3.26 -8.44
C ARG A 222 -0.11 3.65 -8.30
N PRO A 223 0.82 2.68 -8.31
CA PRO A 223 2.24 3.00 -8.28
C PRO A 223 2.71 3.92 -9.42
N GLU A 224 2.18 3.71 -10.64
CA GLU A 224 2.51 4.51 -11.80
C GLU A 224 1.98 5.95 -11.73
N ASP A 225 0.91 6.18 -10.98
CA ASP A 225 0.24 7.47 -10.83
C ASP A 225 0.61 8.13 -9.48
N PHE A 226 1.41 7.47 -8.65
CA PHE A 226 1.83 8.00 -7.36
C PHE A 226 2.90 9.06 -7.59
N ASP A 227 2.77 10.20 -6.94
CA ASP A 227 3.58 11.42 -7.13
C ASP A 227 3.35 12.18 -8.45
N ASP A 228 2.39 11.74 -9.27
CA ASP A 228 1.91 12.55 -10.39
C ASP A 228 0.98 13.66 -9.85
N GLU A 229 1.29 14.91 -10.17
CA GLU A 229 0.47 16.08 -9.79
C GLU A 229 -0.84 16.18 -10.59
N ASP A 230 -1.17 15.19 -11.43
CA ASP A 230 -2.41 15.17 -12.21
C ASP A 230 -3.60 14.83 -11.31
N GLU A 231 -4.41 15.84 -10.98
CA GLU A 231 -5.63 15.70 -10.15
C GLU A 231 -6.70 14.80 -10.79
N ASP A 232 -6.54 14.42 -12.07
CA ASP A 232 -7.50 13.59 -12.82
C ASP A 232 -7.24 12.07 -12.66
N ASN A 233 -6.16 11.67 -11.98
CA ASN A 233 -5.86 10.26 -11.75
C ASN A 233 -6.81 9.60 -10.74
N ASP A 234 -7.28 8.41 -11.07
CA ASP A 234 -8.21 7.63 -10.24
C ASP A 234 -7.53 7.04 -9.01
N GLU A 235 -8.12 7.21 -7.84
CA GLU A 235 -7.75 6.50 -6.62
C GLU A 235 -8.49 5.18 -6.47
N PHE A 236 -7.81 4.16 -5.95
CA PHE A 236 -8.33 2.82 -5.72
C PHE A 236 -8.25 2.41 -4.25
N TRP A 237 -9.16 1.53 -3.83
CA TRP A 237 -9.14 0.97 -2.49
C TRP A 237 -8.32 -0.30 -2.43
N TYR A 238 -7.38 -0.36 -1.48
CA TYR A 238 -6.52 -1.50 -1.18
C TYR A 238 -6.74 -2.00 0.23
N TRP A 239 -6.69 -3.32 0.42
CA TRP A 239 -6.69 -3.91 1.75
C TRP A 239 -5.28 -4.15 2.24
N ILE A 240 -4.92 -3.57 3.39
CA ILE A 240 -3.63 -3.77 4.04
C ILE A 240 -3.84 -4.66 5.26
N ASP A 241 -3.11 -5.78 5.34
CA ASP A 241 -3.24 -6.76 6.39
C ASP A 241 -2.61 -6.31 7.72
N LYS A 242 -2.72 -7.14 8.75
CA LYS A 242 -2.16 -6.86 10.09
C LYS A 242 -0.63 -6.78 10.12
N ASN A 243 0.05 -7.31 9.11
CA ASN A 243 1.51 -7.29 8.98
C ASN A 243 1.99 -6.09 8.15
N GLY A 244 1.06 -5.28 7.65
CA GLY A 244 1.31 -4.13 6.77
C GLY A 244 1.43 -4.49 5.29
N LYS A 245 1.20 -5.74 4.90
CA LYS A 245 1.24 -6.13 3.49
C LYS A 245 -0.06 -5.77 2.79
N VAL A 246 0.06 -5.15 1.63
CA VAL A 246 -1.05 -4.94 0.70
C VAL A 246 -1.49 -6.29 0.16
N TYR A 247 -2.79 -6.52 0.13
CA TYR A 247 -3.34 -7.74 -0.45
C TYR A 247 -3.28 -7.65 -1.98
N ILE A 248 -2.45 -8.49 -2.57
CA ILE A 248 -2.38 -8.70 -4.00
C ILE A 248 -2.76 -10.16 -4.24
N PRO A 249 -3.75 -10.44 -5.10
CA PRO A 249 -4.09 -11.80 -5.46
C PRO A 249 -2.90 -12.51 -6.10
N THR A 250 -2.65 -13.73 -5.69
CA THR A 250 -1.72 -14.63 -6.39
C THR A 250 -2.54 -15.49 -7.34
N GLU A 251 -1.94 -15.91 -8.44
CA GLU A 251 -2.56 -16.88 -9.34
C GLU A 251 -3.09 -18.08 -8.56
N ALA A 252 -4.29 -18.53 -8.89
CA ALA A 252 -4.90 -19.66 -8.22
C ALA A 252 -4.00 -20.90 -8.35
N ALA A 253 -3.70 -21.55 -7.21
CA ALA A 253 -2.81 -22.73 -7.16
C ALA A 253 -3.33 -23.93 -7.98
N SER A 254 -4.56 -23.87 -8.50
CA SER A 254 -5.17 -24.94 -9.30
C SER A 254 -6.28 -24.39 -10.20
N GLY A 255 -5.91 -23.81 -11.34
CA GLY A 255 -6.87 -23.40 -12.37
C GLY A 255 -6.80 -21.92 -12.71
N SER A 256 -7.55 -21.49 -13.70
CA SER A 256 -7.66 -20.10 -14.09
C SER A 256 -8.45 -19.31 -13.06
N ASN A 257 -8.05 -18.08 -12.80
CA ASN A 257 -8.85 -17.13 -12.01
C ASN A 257 -10.24 -16.95 -12.65
N ALA A 258 -11.23 -16.56 -11.86
CA ALA A 258 -12.50 -16.12 -12.43
C ALA A 258 -12.27 -14.87 -13.29
N THR A 259 -13.05 -14.72 -14.36
CA THR A 259 -13.01 -13.51 -15.20
C THR A 259 -14.38 -12.86 -15.27
N GLY A 260 -14.42 -11.57 -15.50
CA GLY A 260 -15.67 -10.83 -15.58
C GLY A 260 -15.53 -9.42 -16.10
N TYR A 261 -16.61 -8.69 -15.99
CA TYR A 261 -16.75 -7.31 -16.44
C TYR A 261 -17.32 -6.43 -15.33
N LYS A 262 -16.87 -5.19 -15.25
CA LYS A 262 -17.44 -4.16 -14.36
C LYS A 262 -18.48 -3.33 -15.12
N TYR A 263 -19.61 -3.04 -14.48
CA TYR A 263 -20.64 -2.18 -15.01
C TYR A 263 -20.96 -1.05 -14.03
N LYS A 264 -21.18 0.14 -14.56
CA LYS A 264 -21.90 1.22 -13.85
C LYS A 264 -23.40 1.07 -14.12
N LEU A 265 -24.24 1.43 -13.16
CA LEU A 265 -25.69 1.52 -13.41
C LEU A 265 -25.99 2.87 -14.03
N GLU A 266 -25.80 3.00 -15.33
CA GLU A 266 -26.18 4.21 -16.09
C GLU A 266 -27.65 4.21 -16.45
N ASP A 267 -28.21 3.03 -16.70
CA ASP A 267 -29.65 2.80 -16.83
C ASP A 267 -30.02 1.34 -16.51
N ALA A 268 -31.30 1.03 -16.30
CA ALA A 268 -31.79 -0.31 -16.04
C ALA A 268 -31.53 -1.30 -17.18
N ALA A 269 -31.24 -0.82 -18.38
CA ALA A 269 -30.94 -1.64 -19.54
C ALA A 269 -29.60 -2.37 -19.41
N LEU A 270 -28.70 -1.94 -18.53
CA LEU A 270 -27.44 -2.64 -18.25
C LEU A 270 -27.65 -4.07 -17.75
N ALA A 271 -28.68 -4.33 -16.97
CA ALA A 271 -29.01 -5.69 -16.55
C ALA A 271 -29.60 -6.54 -17.68
N GLN A 272 -30.20 -5.94 -18.70
CA GLN A 272 -30.94 -6.64 -19.78
C GLN A 272 -30.20 -6.67 -21.11
N LYS A 273 -29.37 -5.66 -21.38
CA LYS A 273 -28.59 -5.59 -22.61
C LYS A 273 -27.13 -5.82 -22.26
N LYS A 274 -26.47 -6.78 -22.95
CA LYS A 274 -25.04 -6.61 -23.23
C LYS A 274 -24.93 -5.27 -23.92
N VAL A 275 -24.50 -4.24 -23.22
CA VAL A 275 -24.10 -3.00 -23.88
C VAL A 275 -23.03 -3.41 -24.87
N SER A 276 -23.25 -3.15 -26.15
CA SER A 276 -22.32 -3.43 -27.23
C SER A 276 -21.16 -2.43 -27.16
N GLY A 277 -20.38 -2.51 -26.10
CA GLY A 277 -19.11 -1.85 -25.90
C GLY A 277 -18.07 -2.92 -25.61
N SER A 278 -16.87 -2.73 -26.05
CA SER A 278 -15.74 -3.55 -25.65
C SER A 278 -15.41 -3.28 -24.19
N TYR A 279 -16.14 -3.94 -23.27
CA TYR A 279 -15.71 -4.02 -21.89
C TYR A 279 -14.49 -4.91 -21.83
N GLU A 280 -13.40 -4.43 -21.29
CA GLU A 280 -12.23 -5.20 -21.05
C GLU A 280 -12.53 -6.20 -19.93
N SER A 281 -12.29 -7.49 -20.20
CA SER A 281 -12.45 -8.51 -19.17
C SER A 281 -11.22 -8.52 -18.29
N PHE A 282 -11.42 -8.64 -17.01
CA PHE A 282 -10.35 -8.74 -16.01
C PHE A 282 -10.51 -9.97 -15.13
N GLU A 283 -9.42 -10.38 -14.52
CA GLU A 283 -9.42 -11.46 -13.56
C GLU A 283 -9.97 -11.00 -12.21
N ILE A 284 -10.67 -11.89 -11.52
CA ILE A 284 -11.38 -11.61 -10.28
C ILE A 284 -10.97 -12.61 -9.22
N THR A 285 -10.56 -12.12 -8.07
CA THR A 285 -10.32 -12.92 -6.87
C THR A 285 -11.24 -12.47 -5.74
N LYS A 286 -11.79 -13.46 -5.02
CA LYS A 286 -12.63 -13.19 -3.85
C LYS A 286 -11.83 -13.32 -2.56
N LYS A 287 -11.95 -12.33 -1.68
CA LYS A 287 -11.36 -12.34 -0.35
C LYS A 287 -12.38 -11.94 0.71
N LYS A 288 -12.33 -12.63 1.85
CA LYS A 288 -13.08 -12.23 3.03
C LYS A 288 -12.25 -11.29 3.90
N VAL A 289 -12.78 -10.09 4.16
CA VAL A 289 -12.20 -9.09 5.05
C VAL A 289 -13.24 -8.73 6.11
N ASN A 290 -12.89 -8.85 7.39
CA ASN A 290 -13.79 -8.52 8.51
C ASN A 290 -15.21 -9.14 8.37
N SER A 291 -15.29 -10.41 7.97
CA SER A 291 -16.52 -11.18 7.76
C SER A 291 -17.37 -10.80 6.54
N LYS A 292 -16.98 -9.81 5.76
CA LYS A 292 -17.60 -9.45 4.49
C LYS A 292 -16.78 -10.00 3.32
N ASP A 293 -17.44 -10.30 2.21
CA ASP A 293 -16.80 -10.77 0.98
C ASP A 293 -16.56 -9.58 0.05
N TYR A 294 -15.37 -9.51 -0.56
CA TYR A 294 -14.93 -8.48 -1.50
C TYR A 294 -14.32 -9.14 -2.74
N PHE A 295 -14.39 -8.45 -3.85
CA PHE A 295 -13.68 -8.84 -5.07
C PHE A 295 -12.52 -7.89 -5.33
N PHE A 296 -11.45 -8.43 -5.91
CA PHE A 296 -10.24 -7.71 -6.26
C PHE A 296 -9.81 -8.08 -7.68
N ASN A 297 -9.20 -7.14 -8.39
CA ASN A 297 -8.46 -7.45 -9.61
C ASN A 297 -7.04 -7.97 -9.27
N ASN A 298 -6.21 -8.24 -10.28
CA ASN A 298 -4.87 -8.80 -10.08
C ASN A 298 -3.91 -7.86 -9.36
N ASP A 299 -4.10 -6.55 -9.49
CA ASP A 299 -3.26 -5.54 -8.83
C ASP A 299 -3.72 -5.21 -7.40
N GLY A 300 -4.69 -5.97 -6.87
CA GLY A 300 -5.17 -5.80 -5.50
C GLY A 300 -6.14 -4.66 -5.31
N GLU A 301 -6.65 -4.07 -6.40
CA GLU A 301 -7.67 -3.03 -6.35
C GLU A 301 -9.03 -3.65 -6.02
N MET A 302 -9.72 -3.09 -5.03
CA MET A 302 -11.06 -3.50 -4.65
C MET A 302 -12.07 -3.14 -5.74
N LEU A 303 -12.88 -4.12 -6.14
CA LEU A 303 -13.94 -3.93 -7.12
C LEU A 303 -15.22 -3.45 -6.45
N SER A 304 -15.90 -2.50 -7.09
CA SER A 304 -17.17 -1.91 -6.64
C SER A 304 -18.22 -1.96 -7.74
N GLN A 305 -19.44 -1.52 -7.45
CA GLN A 305 -20.59 -1.47 -8.35
C GLN A 305 -21.03 -2.88 -8.81
N PHE A 306 -21.37 -3.06 -10.09
CA PHE A 306 -21.84 -4.32 -10.64
C PHE A 306 -20.72 -5.09 -11.31
N ILE A 307 -20.52 -6.33 -10.90
CA ILE A 307 -19.51 -7.23 -11.49
C ILE A 307 -20.21 -8.46 -12.02
N GLU A 308 -20.14 -8.73 -13.32
CA GLU A 308 -20.62 -9.96 -13.92
C GLU A 308 -19.46 -10.94 -14.05
N VAL A 309 -19.50 -12.02 -13.30
CA VAL A 309 -18.59 -13.17 -13.47
C VAL A 309 -19.05 -13.99 -14.66
N VAL A 310 -18.19 -14.12 -15.67
CA VAL A 310 -18.48 -14.89 -16.89
C VAL A 310 -17.74 -16.22 -16.94
N THR A 311 -16.50 -16.27 -16.46
CA THR A 311 -15.78 -17.52 -16.24
C THR A 311 -15.71 -17.76 -14.73
N PRO A 312 -16.26 -18.87 -14.23
CA PRO A 312 -16.30 -19.12 -12.79
C PRO A 312 -14.98 -19.70 -12.28
N ASN A 313 -14.69 -19.45 -10.99
CA ASN A 313 -13.74 -20.23 -10.18
C ASN A 313 -14.50 -20.82 -8.99
N THR A 314 -14.99 -22.04 -9.14
CA THR A 314 -15.81 -22.70 -8.12
C THR A 314 -15.02 -23.12 -6.87
N ALA A 315 -13.70 -23.26 -6.98
CA ALA A 315 -12.83 -23.55 -5.82
C ALA A 315 -12.85 -22.37 -4.83
N ASP A 316 -12.91 -21.13 -5.34
CA ASP A 316 -13.02 -19.91 -4.53
C ASP A 316 -14.49 -19.50 -4.27
N GLY A 317 -15.44 -20.33 -4.72
CA GLY A 317 -16.87 -20.07 -4.58
C GLY A 317 -17.35 -18.92 -5.44
N LEU A 318 -16.68 -18.65 -6.57
CA LEU A 318 -17.10 -17.71 -7.60
C LEU A 318 -17.87 -18.47 -8.68
N VAL A 319 -19.14 -18.18 -8.83
CA VAL A 319 -20.01 -18.75 -9.86
C VAL A 319 -20.42 -17.68 -10.86
N THR A 320 -20.80 -18.09 -12.07
CA THR A 320 -21.27 -17.19 -13.12
C THR A 320 -22.49 -16.41 -12.66
N GLY A 321 -22.53 -15.13 -12.96
CA GLY A 321 -23.68 -14.24 -12.69
C GLY A 321 -23.30 -12.84 -12.28
N MET A 322 -24.30 -11.99 -12.12
CA MET A 322 -24.14 -10.59 -11.71
C MET A 322 -24.06 -10.50 -10.18
N TYR A 323 -23.09 -9.76 -9.69
CA TYR A 323 -22.92 -9.37 -8.28
C TYR A 323 -23.01 -7.87 -8.13
N TYR A 324 -23.31 -7.39 -6.93
CA TYR A 324 -23.31 -5.97 -6.61
C TYR A 324 -22.52 -5.69 -5.33
N PHE A 325 -21.66 -4.67 -5.38
CA PHE A 325 -20.72 -4.33 -4.33
C PHE A 325 -20.92 -2.91 -3.76
N GLY A 326 -22.12 -2.35 -3.94
CA GLY A 326 -22.40 -0.98 -3.50
C GLY A 326 -21.85 0.09 -4.45
N GLY A 327 -21.72 1.32 -3.95
CA GLY A 327 -21.08 2.42 -4.69
C GLY A 327 -19.56 2.29 -4.75
N ASP A 328 -18.89 3.27 -5.33
CA ASP A 328 -17.45 3.23 -5.58
C ASP A 328 -16.60 3.05 -4.31
N ASP A 329 -17.05 3.57 -3.18
CA ASP A 329 -16.32 3.49 -1.91
C ASP A 329 -16.79 2.35 -0.99
N ASP A 330 -17.73 1.47 -1.40
CA ASP A 330 -18.27 0.41 -0.53
C ASP A 330 -17.55 -0.93 -0.71
N GLY A 331 -17.59 -1.49 -1.90
CA GLY A 331 -16.89 -2.73 -2.28
C GLY A 331 -17.31 -4.01 -1.56
N SER A 332 -18.18 -3.96 -0.55
CA SER A 332 -18.65 -5.19 0.12
C SER A 332 -19.78 -5.87 -0.67
N MET A 333 -19.65 -7.20 -0.86
CA MET A 333 -20.66 -7.97 -1.59
C MET A 333 -22.04 -7.84 -0.97
N MET A 334 -23.01 -7.32 -1.73
CA MET A 334 -24.38 -7.13 -1.30
C MET A 334 -25.20 -8.42 -1.46
N THR A 335 -26.18 -8.60 -0.59
CA THR A 335 -27.12 -9.72 -0.61
C THR A 335 -28.53 -9.25 -0.27
N GLY A 336 -29.54 -10.02 -0.65
CA GLY A 336 -30.93 -9.67 -0.42
C GLY A 336 -31.42 -8.54 -1.33
N SER A 337 -32.44 -7.82 -0.88
CA SER A 337 -33.01 -6.69 -1.63
C SER A 337 -32.12 -5.47 -1.56
N GLN A 338 -31.81 -4.88 -2.72
CA GLN A 338 -31.06 -3.66 -2.86
C GLN A 338 -31.88 -2.63 -3.64
N SER A 339 -31.69 -1.34 -3.32
CA SER A 339 -32.23 -0.24 -4.10
C SER A 339 -31.06 0.59 -4.56
N VAL A 340 -30.87 0.67 -5.85
CA VAL A 340 -29.74 1.38 -6.49
C VAL A 340 -30.29 2.54 -7.28
N ARG A 341 -29.70 3.70 -7.11
CA ARG A 341 -30.07 4.93 -7.79
C ARG A 341 -29.08 5.20 -8.91
N ASP A 342 -29.60 5.52 -10.09
CA ASP A 342 -28.74 5.96 -11.20
C ASP A 342 -28.42 7.46 -11.13
N ASP A 343 -27.59 7.93 -12.06
CA ASP A 343 -27.17 9.34 -12.15
C ASP A 343 -28.31 10.30 -12.49
N ASN A 344 -29.41 9.80 -13.10
CA ASN A 344 -30.61 10.58 -13.39
C ASN A 344 -31.53 10.70 -12.17
N GLY A 345 -31.27 9.94 -11.12
CA GLY A 345 -32.03 9.92 -9.89
C GLY A 345 -33.13 8.86 -9.84
N ASP A 346 -33.24 7.99 -10.84
CA ASP A 346 -34.18 6.90 -10.88
C ASP A 346 -33.72 5.75 -9.99
N THR A 347 -34.67 5.06 -9.33
CA THR A 347 -34.36 4.02 -8.36
C THR A 347 -34.78 2.66 -8.91
N TYR A 348 -33.80 1.77 -9.03
CA TYR A 348 -33.97 0.38 -9.46
C TYR A 348 -33.87 -0.56 -8.27
N LYS A 349 -34.68 -1.63 -8.30
CA LYS A 349 -34.72 -2.64 -7.24
C LYS A 349 -34.05 -3.90 -7.73
N PHE A 350 -33.16 -4.44 -6.89
CA PHE A 350 -32.45 -5.68 -7.17
C PHE A 350 -32.68 -6.70 -6.05
N TYR A 351 -32.45 -7.97 -6.36
CA TYR A 351 -32.34 -9.03 -5.37
C TYR A 351 -31.15 -9.94 -5.68
N PHE A 352 -30.25 -10.05 -4.70
CA PHE A 352 -29.09 -10.92 -4.75
C PHE A 352 -29.24 -12.06 -3.72
N GLY A 353 -28.80 -13.26 -4.10
CA GLY A 353 -28.94 -14.44 -3.24
C GLY A 353 -28.38 -14.22 -1.84
N THR A 354 -29.09 -14.71 -0.84
CA THR A 354 -28.70 -14.55 0.58
C THR A 354 -27.94 -15.75 1.12
N LYS A 355 -28.03 -16.89 0.44
CA LYS A 355 -27.41 -18.18 0.82
C LYS A 355 -27.09 -19.00 -0.42
N ASN A 356 -26.23 -20.00 -0.25
CA ASN A 356 -26.04 -21.03 -1.26
C ASN A 356 -27.05 -22.13 -1.09
N SER A 357 -27.85 -22.42 -2.15
CA SER A 357 -28.84 -23.47 -2.22
C SER A 357 -28.99 -23.96 -3.65
N THR A 358 -29.88 -24.90 -3.90
CA THR A 358 -30.19 -25.37 -5.26
C THR A 358 -30.84 -24.31 -6.14
N SER A 359 -31.45 -23.27 -5.55
CA SER A 359 -32.16 -22.21 -6.26
C SER A 359 -31.53 -20.85 -6.23
N GLU A 360 -30.51 -20.65 -5.43
CA GLU A 360 -29.78 -19.35 -5.36
C GLU A 360 -28.34 -19.55 -4.90
N ASN A 361 -27.44 -18.69 -5.42
CA ASN A 361 -26.07 -18.57 -4.95
C ASN A 361 -25.89 -17.24 -4.21
N LYS A 362 -25.21 -17.27 -3.08
CA LYS A 362 -24.99 -16.08 -2.26
C LYS A 362 -24.29 -14.97 -3.06
N GLY A 363 -24.89 -13.77 -3.08
CA GLY A 363 -24.39 -12.59 -3.77
C GLY A 363 -24.74 -12.52 -5.26
N VAL A 364 -25.24 -13.62 -5.85
CA VAL A 364 -25.59 -13.65 -7.28
C VAL A 364 -27.00 -13.09 -7.50
N GLY A 365 -27.16 -12.23 -8.47
CA GLY A 365 -28.45 -11.69 -8.91
C GLY A 365 -29.39 -12.81 -9.39
N ILE A 366 -30.59 -12.86 -8.81
CA ILE A 366 -31.59 -13.86 -9.17
C ILE A 366 -32.09 -13.62 -10.60
N THR A 367 -32.27 -14.71 -11.36
CA THR A 367 -33.03 -14.72 -12.63
C THR A 367 -34.25 -15.62 -12.48
N GLY A 368 -35.42 -15.09 -12.86
CA GLY A 368 -36.71 -15.78 -12.74
C GLY A 368 -37.56 -15.31 -11.57
N ASN A 369 -38.49 -16.19 -11.12
CA ASN A 369 -39.44 -15.85 -10.08
C ASN A 369 -38.84 -15.95 -8.68
N LYS A 370 -38.88 -14.85 -7.93
CA LYS A 370 -38.61 -14.84 -6.48
C LYS A 370 -39.78 -14.18 -5.73
N SER A 371 -40.49 -14.94 -4.94
CA SER A 371 -41.61 -14.43 -4.13
C SER A 371 -42.67 -13.69 -4.96
N ASN A 372 -43.06 -14.28 -6.08
CA ASN A 372 -44.01 -13.73 -7.04
C ASN A 372 -43.57 -12.41 -7.72
N LYS A 373 -42.29 -12.17 -7.79
CA LYS A 373 -41.67 -11.05 -8.52
C LYS A 373 -40.70 -11.60 -9.52
N LEU A 374 -40.63 -10.95 -10.69
CA LEU A 374 -39.77 -11.35 -11.78
C LEU A 374 -38.48 -10.58 -11.73
N TYR A 375 -37.36 -11.31 -11.74
CA TYR A 375 -36.02 -10.73 -11.76
C TYR A 375 -35.23 -11.22 -12.97
N TYR A 376 -34.32 -10.39 -13.47
CA TYR A 376 -33.30 -10.76 -14.45
C TYR A 376 -31.94 -10.28 -14.01
N LYS A 377 -31.01 -11.17 -13.81
CA LYS A 377 -29.67 -10.87 -13.26
C LYS A 377 -29.72 -9.98 -12.01
N GLY A 378 -30.72 -10.16 -11.18
CA GLY A 378 -30.97 -9.38 -9.98
C GLY A 378 -31.96 -8.23 -10.16
N LEU A 379 -32.06 -7.60 -11.32
CA LEU A 379 -32.99 -6.49 -11.56
C LEU A 379 -34.45 -6.94 -11.51
N LEU A 380 -35.26 -6.22 -10.74
CA LEU A 380 -36.71 -6.40 -10.73
C LEU A 380 -37.30 -5.88 -12.04
N LEU A 381 -37.93 -6.77 -12.81
CA LEU A 381 -38.62 -6.38 -14.04
C LEU A 381 -40.02 -5.86 -13.69
N THR A 382 -40.30 -4.63 -14.12
CA THR A 382 -41.56 -3.92 -13.88
C THR A 382 -42.20 -3.54 -15.19
N ALA A 383 -43.50 -3.26 -15.17
CA ALA A 383 -44.15 -2.54 -16.27
C ALA A 383 -43.79 -1.05 -16.15
N ASP A 384 -43.25 -0.51 -17.22
CA ASP A 384 -42.72 0.88 -17.20
C ASP A 384 -43.85 1.90 -17.51
N ASP A 385 -44.37 1.91 -18.73
CA ASP A 385 -45.35 2.91 -19.19
C ASP A 385 -46.77 2.55 -18.80
N TYR A 386 -47.13 1.28 -18.83
CA TYR A 386 -48.48 0.78 -18.62
C TYR A 386 -48.58 0.01 -17.32
N LYS A 387 -49.86 -0.22 -16.90
CA LYS A 387 -50.16 -1.02 -15.68
C LYS A 387 -49.62 -2.44 -15.74
N TYR A 388 -49.54 -3.03 -16.92
CA TYR A 388 -49.07 -4.38 -17.19
C TYR A 388 -48.18 -4.40 -18.44
N GLN A 389 -47.15 -5.26 -18.44
CA GLN A 389 -46.25 -5.47 -19.54
C GLN A 389 -45.80 -6.93 -19.62
N ILE A 390 -45.51 -7.39 -20.85
CA ILE A 390 -44.85 -8.69 -21.03
C ILE A 390 -43.35 -8.50 -20.82
N ALA A 391 -42.74 -9.32 -19.96
CA ALA A 391 -41.33 -9.36 -19.68
C ALA A 391 -40.78 -10.77 -19.87
N THR A 392 -39.53 -10.91 -20.23
CA THR A 392 -38.85 -12.19 -20.40
C THR A 392 -37.52 -12.19 -19.66
N VAL A 393 -37.09 -13.37 -19.22
CA VAL A 393 -35.77 -13.61 -18.65
C VAL A 393 -34.88 -14.46 -19.55
N ASP A 394 -35.47 -14.97 -20.64
CA ASP A 394 -34.83 -15.73 -21.70
C ASP A 394 -35.68 -15.62 -22.99
N ASP A 395 -35.29 -16.26 -24.08
CA ASP A 395 -36.03 -16.20 -25.34
C ASP A 395 -37.24 -17.16 -25.40
N VAL A 396 -37.55 -17.84 -24.31
CA VAL A 396 -38.57 -18.94 -24.26
C VAL A 396 -39.68 -18.65 -23.27
N HIS A 397 -39.35 -18.04 -22.11
CA HIS A 397 -40.35 -17.85 -21.04
C HIS A 397 -40.75 -16.37 -20.94
N PHE A 398 -42.02 -16.11 -21.13
CA PHE A 398 -42.64 -14.79 -21.04
C PHE A 398 -43.55 -14.70 -19.81
N PHE A 399 -43.53 -13.56 -19.15
CA PHE A 399 -44.29 -13.26 -17.96
C PHE A 399 -45.08 -11.98 -18.14
N ILE A 400 -46.29 -11.91 -17.57
CA ILE A 400 -46.99 -10.63 -17.45
C ILE A 400 -46.66 -10.08 -16.06
N VAL A 401 -46.08 -8.86 -16.02
CA VAL A 401 -45.75 -8.16 -14.79
C VAL A 401 -46.51 -6.86 -14.68
N ASN A 402 -46.72 -6.40 -13.43
CA ASN A 402 -47.29 -5.07 -13.17
C ASN A 402 -46.20 -4.06 -12.76
N LYS A 403 -46.58 -2.81 -12.50
CA LYS A 403 -45.67 -1.70 -12.07
C LYS A 403 -44.90 -2.04 -10.78
N ASN A 404 -45.29 -3.00 -10.00
CA ASN A 404 -44.57 -3.47 -8.81
C ASN A 404 -43.69 -4.71 -9.07
N GLY A 405 -43.58 -5.15 -10.31
CA GLY A 405 -42.84 -6.34 -10.72
C GLY A 405 -43.50 -7.64 -10.33
N SER A 406 -44.79 -7.64 -9.88
CA SER A 406 -45.50 -8.84 -9.52
C SER A 406 -45.99 -9.59 -10.75
N ILE A 407 -45.65 -10.89 -10.80
CA ILE A 407 -46.09 -11.81 -11.85
C ILE A 407 -47.60 -12.02 -11.75
N GLN A 408 -48.28 -11.92 -12.89
CA GLN A 408 -49.70 -12.12 -13.03
C GLN A 408 -49.99 -13.57 -13.47
N HIS A 409 -51.01 -14.23 -12.86
CA HIS A 409 -51.32 -15.65 -13.07
C HIS A 409 -52.73 -15.90 -13.55
N SER A 410 -53.50 -14.88 -13.88
CA SER A 410 -54.87 -15.01 -14.32
C SER A 410 -54.98 -15.01 -15.85
N CYS A 411 -55.79 -15.91 -16.38
CA CYS A 411 -56.12 -15.97 -17.82
C CYS A 411 -57.30 -15.02 -18.10
N VAL A 412 -56.97 -13.75 -18.21
CA VAL A 412 -57.95 -12.65 -18.42
C VAL A 412 -57.36 -11.59 -19.36
N GLU A 413 -58.21 -10.67 -19.82
CA GLU A 413 -57.75 -9.45 -20.43
C GLU A 413 -57.16 -8.51 -19.35
N TYR A 414 -55.89 -8.16 -19.49
CA TYR A 414 -55.21 -7.17 -18.64
C TYR A 414 -55.42 -5.77 -19.25
N LYS A 415 -56.10 -4.90 -18.49
CA LYS A 415 -56.55 -3.60 -18.96
C LYS A 415 -55.98 -2.46 -18.12
N GLU A 416 -55.81 -1.30 -18.76
CA GLU A 416 -55.63 -0.01 -18.12
C GLU A 416 -56.79 0.89 -18.59
N ASP A 417 -57.52 1.47 -17.67
CA ASP A 417 -58.80 2.16 -17.89
C ASP A 417 -59.82 1.27 -18.62
N SER A 418 -59.98 1.39 -19.91
CA SER A 418 -60.85 0.54 -20.73
C SER A 418 -60.14 -0.20 -21.85
N ASP A 419 -58.82 0.10 -22.00
CA ASP A 419 -58.04 -0.43 -23.11
C ASP A 419 -57.38 -1.76 -22.71
N VAL A 420 -57.47 -2.74 -23.60
CA VAL A 420 -56.81 -4.05 -23.43
C VAL A 420 -55.37 -3.92 -23.79
N LEU A 421 -54.49 -4.08 -22.79
CA LEU A 421 -53.04 -4.09 -22.97
C LEU A 421 -52.54 -5.45 -23.41
N ILE A 422 -53.01 -6.52 -22.75
CA ILE A 422 -52.63 -7.91 -23.00
C ILE A 422 -53.88 -8.77 -22.88
N ASP A 423 -54.21 -9.52 -23.93
CA ASP A 423 -55.28 -10.52 -23.87
C ASP A 423 -54.68 -11.92 -23.57
N ALA A 424 -54.91 -12.40 -22.36
CA ALA A 424 -54.52 -13.75 -21.92
C ALA A 424 -55.74 -14.63 -21.65
N SER A 425 -56.93 -14.25 -22.09
CA SER A 425 -58.19 -14.93 -21.80
C SER A 425 -58.27 -16.35 -22.41
N ASP A 426 -57.62 -16.53 -23.54
CA ASP A 426 -57.61 -17.81 -24.28
C ASP A 426 -56.49 -18.77 -23.83
N LEU A 427 -55.62 -18.32 -22.94
CA LEU A 427 -54.51 -19.14 -22.42
C LEU A 427 -55.02 -20.19 -21.44
N ALA A 428 -54.59 -21.43 -21.60
CA ALA A 428 -54.87 -22.49 -20.62
C ALA A 428 -54.25 -22.11 -19.26
N LYS A 429 -54.99 -22.34 -18.16
CA LYS A 429 -54.48 -22.07 -16.78
C LYS A 429 -53.14 -22.74 -16.46
N THR A 430 -52.82 -23.84 -17.13
CA THR A 430 -51.55 -24.57 -17.04
C THR A 430 -50.38 -23.84 -17.73
N ALA A 431 -50.69 -22.83 -18.57
CA ALA A 431 -49.65 -22.00 -19.20
C ALA A 431 -49.01 -20.99 -18.21
N PHE A 432 -49.65 -20.75 -17.04
CA PHE A 432 -49.11 -19.88 -16.01
C PHE A 432 -48.51 -20.71 -14.87
N SER A 433 -47.33 -21.18 -15.04
CA SER A 433 -46.55 -21.74 -13.93
C SER A 433 -45.89 -20.63 -13.12
N THR A 434 -45.90 -20.76 -11.79
CA THR A 434 -45.21 -19.82 -10.89
C THR A 434 -43.70 -19.87 -11.00
N THR A 435 -43.16 -20.89 -11.66
CA THR A 435 -41.70 -21.12 -11.82
C THR A 435 -41.26 -21.07 -13.28
N GLU A 436 -42.15 -21.35 -14.23
CA GLU A 436 -41.78 -21.55 -15.64
C GLU A 436 -42.30 -20.48 -16.60
N GLY A 437 -43.18 -19.56 -16.12
CA GLY A 437 -43.76 -18.52 -16.96
C GLY A 437 -44.73 -19.01 -18.02
N LEU A 438 -45.03 -18.17 -19.02
CA LEU A 438 -45.83 -18.49 -20.18
C LEU A 438 -44.96 -19.20 -21.23
N TYR A 439 -45.24 -20.48 -21.52
CA TYR A 439 -44.56 -21.14 -22.62
C TYR A 439 -44.97 -20.56 -23.97
N LYS A 440 -44.00 -20.14 -24.76
CA LYS A 440 -44.09 -19.75 -26.17
C LYS A 440 -45.42 -19.13 -26.58
N TYR A 441 -45.54 -17.84 -26.38
CA TYR A 441 -46.50 -17.07 -27.16
C TYR A 441 -45.73 -16.68 -28.47
N SER A 442 -46.15 -17.24 -29.60
CA SER A 442 -45.79 -16.69 -30.89
C SER A 442 -46.71 -15.47 -31.11
N ILE A 443 -46.17 -14.29 -30.98
CA ILE A 443 -46.81 -13.04 -31.43
C ILE A 443 -46.93 -13.07 -32.94
#